data_9c7fbd935d268ecb61c23a7319cc406f
#
_entry.id   9c7fbd935d268ecb61c23a7319cc406f
#
_cell.length_a   1.000
_cell.length_b   1.000
_cell.length_c   1.000
_cell.angle_alpha   90.00
_cell.angle_beta   90.00
_cell.angle_gamma   90.00
#
_symmetry.space_group_name_H-M   'P 1'
#
loop_
_entity.id
_entity.type
_entity.pdbx_description
1 polymer ?
#
loop_
_entity_poly.entity_id
_entity_poly.type
_entity_poly.pdbx_seq_one_letter_code
_entity_poly.pdbx_strand_id
1 'polypeptide(L)'
;LGQGQSPEVLDAAHAALDKVGAGAGGTRNISGTTSYHVDLEAELASLHGKEAALLFTSGYVSNDATLSTLAKLFPDLWIFSDAQNHASMIEGIKRARCECRVFRHNDIQHLEALMNEAPAEAPKLIAFESVYSMDGDTAPIEAICDIAEAYGAMTYLDEVHGAARA
;
A
#
# COMPACT_ATOMS: atom_id res chain seq x y z
N LEU A 1 8.50 13.72 11.62
CA LEU A 1 9.07 14.65 10.64
C LEU A 1 8.82 16.13 10.98
N GLY A 2 8.01 16.44 12.00
CA GLY A 2 7.77 17.82 12.48
C GLY A 2 6.87 18.70 11.59
N GLN A 3 6.42 18.21 10.45
CA GLN A 3 5.66 18.99 9.47
C GLN A 3 4.25 19.38 9.98
N GLY A 4 3.67 18.61 10.89
CA GLY A 4 2.34 18.91 11.46
C GLY A 4 2.24 20.23 12.25
N GLN A 5 3.38 20.86 12.57
CA GLN A 5 3.49 22.16 13.23
C GLN A 5 4.16 23.21 12.31
N SER A 6 4.45 22.89 11.05
CA SER A 6 5.02 23.83 10.09
C SER A 6 4.04 24.98 9.85
N PRO A 7 4.47 26.24 9.91
CA PRO A 7 3.61 27.40 9.61
C PRO A 7 2.95 27.30 8.24
N GLU A 8 3.70 26.84 7.22
CA GLU A 8 3.18 26.68 5.86
C GLU A 8 2.02 25.69 5.79
N VAL A 9 2.13 24.55 6.51
CA VAL A 9 1.08 23.53 6.55
C VAL A 9 -0.15 24.08 7.33
N LEU A 10 0.07 24.77 8.44
CA LEU A 10 -1.00 25.36 9.24
C LEU A 10 -1.75 26.46 8.47
N ASP A 11 -1.02 27.35 7.79
CA ASP A 11 -1.62 28.43 7.00
C ASP A 11 -2.43 27.86 5.83
N ALA A 12 -1.91 26.83 5.14
CA ALA A 12 -2.66 26.13 4.08
C ALA A 12 -3.93 25.46 4.62
N ALA A 13 -3.86 24.82 5.80
CA ALA A 13 -5.02 24.21 6.43
C ALA A 13 -6.08 25.24 6.82
N HIS A 14 -5.68 26.39 7.39
CA HIS A 14 -6.61 27.49 7.69
C HIS A 14 -7.25 28.05 6.42
N ALA A 15 -6.47 28.31 5.38
CA ALA A 15 -7.00 28.81 4.11
C ALA A 15 -7.99 27.81 3.46
N ALA A 16 -7.72 26.52 3.55
CA ALA A 16 -8.64 25.49 3.05
C ALA A 16 -9.94 25.47 3.86
N LEU A 17 -9.84 25.54 5.20
CA LEU A 17 -11.00 25.57 6.10
C LEU A 17 -11.89 26.79 5.82
N ASP A 18 -11.31 27.96 5.65
CA ASP A 18 -12.03 29.20 5.34
C ASP A 18 -12.73 29.13 3.97
N LYS A 19 -12.11 28.46 3.00
CA LYS A 19 -12.62 28.38 1.62
C LYS A 19 -13.74 27.34 1.46
N VAL A 20 -13.60 26.15 2.05
CA VAL A 20 -14.48 24.99 1.79
C VAL A 20 -15.19 24.43 3.01
N GLY A 21 -14.88 24.92 4.21
CA GLY A 21 -15.45 24.44 5.45
C GLY A 21 -14.79 23.16 5.97
N ALA A 22 -15.30 22.64 7.09
CA ALA A 22 -14.67 21.56 7.86
C ALA A 22 -15.00 20.14 7.35
N GLY A 23 -15.89 19.98 6.38
CA GLY A 23 -16.36 18.66 5.98
C GLY A 23 -16.53 18.49 4.48
N ALA A 24 -16.32 17.25 4.01
CA ALA A 24 -16.46 16.92 2.60
C ALA A 24 -17.92 16.80 2.12
N GLY A 25 -18.90 16.75 3.03
CA GLY A 25 -20.32 16.69 2.70
C GLY A 25 -20.85 15.34 2.23
N GLY A 26 -20.01 14.32 2.12
CA GLY A 26 -20.41 12.97 1.68
C GLY A 26 -19.25 12.05 1.41
N THR A 27 -19.57 10.86 0.92
CA THR A 27 -18.55 9.91 0.46
C THR A 27 -17.93 10.38 -0.86
N ARG A 28 -16.70 9.97 -1.15
CA ARG A 28 -15.97 10.37 -2.36
C ARG A 28 -16.72 10.04 -3.65
N ASN A 29 -17.44 8.94 -3.68
CA ASN A 29 -18.19 8.51 -4.88
C ASN A 29 -19.47 9.30 -5.15
N ILE A 30 -19.96 10.08 -4.19
CA ILE A 30 -21.21 10.85 -4.32
C ILE A 30 -20.89 12.36 -4.40
N SER A 31 -20.44 12.95 -3.30
CA SER A 31 -20.23 14.41 -3.21
C SER A 31 -18.99 14.81 -2.40
N GLY A 32 -18.26 13.83 -1.85
CA GLY A 32 -17.13 14.08 -0.95
C GLY A 32 -15.78 14.26 -1.64
N THR A 33 -15.69 14.16 -2.96
CA THR A 33 -14.45 14.46 -3.71
C THR A 33 -14.37 15.96 -3.93
N THR A 34 -13.36 16.59 -3.35
CA THR A 34 -13.05 18.02 -3.52
C THR A 34 -11.85 18.19 -4.46
N SER A 35 -11.59 19.44 -4.92
CA SER A 35 -10.38 19.74 -5.70
C SER A 35 -9.10 19.34 -4.96
N TYR A 36 -9.05 19.51 -3.63
CA TYR A 36 -7.89 19.11 -2.83
C TYR A 36 -7.56 17.61 -2.91
N HIS A 37 -8.57 16.73 -3.00
CA HIS A 37 -8.34 15.30 -3.23
C HIS A 37 -7.72 15.07 -4.61
N VAL A 38 -8.29 15.70 -5.64
CA VAL A 38 -7.83 15.53 -7.03
C VAL A 38 -6.41 16.04 -7.21
N ASP A 39 -6.14 17.24 -6.69
CA ASP A 39 -4.83 17.88 -6.80
C ASP A 39 -3.76 17.04 -6.05
N LEU A 40 -4.06 16.57 -4.82
CA LEU A 40 -3.13 15.74 -4.05
C LEU A 40 -2.90 14.37 -4.71
N GLU A 41 -3.93 13.72 -5.25
CA GLU A 41 -3.77 12.47 -6.00
C GLU A 41 -2.90 12.66 -7.24
N ALA A 42 -3.06 13.77 -7.97
CA ALA A 42 -2.21 14.09 -9.10
C ALA A 42 -0.74 14.32 -8.71
N GLU A 43 -0.50 15.08 -7.63
CA GLU A 43 0.86 15.31 -7.10
C GLU A 43 1.52 14.01 -6.63
N LEU A 44 0.80 13.16 -5.89
CA LEU A 44 1.32 11.87 -5.44
C LEU A 44 1.64 10.94 -6.62
N ALA A 45 0.76 10.88 -7.62
CA ALA A 45 1.01 10.10 -8.82
C ALA A 45 2.27 10.58 -9.55
N SER A 46 2.44 11.90 -9.69
CA SER A 46 3.62 12.53 -10.29
C SER A 46 4.89 12.22 -9.48
N LEU A 47 4.85 12.38 -8.16
CA LEU A 47 5.98 12.11 -7.26
C LEU A 47 6.49 10.68 -7.38
N HIS A 48 5.57 9.71 -7.48
CA HIS A 48 5.91 8.30 -7.59
C HIS A 48 6.05 7.79 -9.04
N GLY A 49 5.92 8.65 -10.05
CA GLY A 49 5.99 8.27 -11.46
C GLY A 49 4.94 7.24 -11.86
N LYS A 50 3.73 7.34 -11.29
CA LYS A 50 2.60 6.44 -11.53
C LYS A 50 1.50 7.13 -12.33
N GLU A 51 0.64 6.33 -12.97
CA GLU A 51 -0.48 6.85 -13.76
C GLU A 51 -1.56 7.52 -12.90
N ALA A 52 -1.75 7.03 -11.67
CA ALA A 52 -2.77 7.53 -10.76
C ALA A 52 -2.38 7.25 -9.30
N ALA A 53 -3.00 7.98 -8.38
CA ALA A 53 -2.99 7.71 -6.95
C ALA A 53 -4.42 7.74 -6.41
N LEU A 54 -4.64 7.10 -5.28
CA LEU A 54 -5.93 7.08 -4.58
C LEU A 54 -5.71 7.34 -3.09
N LEU A 55 -6.36 8.37 -2.58
CA LEU A 55 -6.31 8.73 -1.16
C LEU A 55 -7.28 7.90 -0.33
N PHE A 56 -6.81 7.48 0.82
CA PHE A 56 -7.59 6.83 1.87
C PHE A 56 -7.54 7.67 3.16
N THR A 57 -8.47 7.41 4.07
CA THR A 57 -8.55 8.12 5.36
C THR A 57 -7.39 7.79 6.31
N SER A 58 -6.71 6.67 6.08
CA SER A 58 -5.52 6.27 6.82
C SER A 58 -4.76 5.18 6.06
N GLY A 59 -3.48 4.97 6.39
CA GLY A 59 -2.68 3.86 5.88
C GLY A 59 -3.28 2.50 6.22
N TYR A 60 -3.88 2.37 7.42
CA TYR A 60 -4.58 1.15 7.81
C TYR A 60 -5.71 0.80 6.83
N VAL A 61 -6.58 1.77 6.54
CA VAL A 61 -7.70 1.57 5.59
C VAL A 61 -7.18 1.33 4.18
N SER A 62 -6.09 1.99 3.78
CA SER A 62 -5.44 1.76 2.48
C SER A 62 -5.05 0.29 2.31
N ASN A 63 -4.30 -0.26 3.26
CA ASN A 63 -3.86 -1.65 3.21
C ASN A 63 -5.03 -2.64 3.24
N ASP A 64 -5.94 -2.48 4.22
CA ASP A 64 -7.09 -3.36 4.39
C ASP A 64 -8.01 -3.37 3.16
N ALA A 65 -8.36 -2.19 2.66
CA ALA A 65 -9.25 -2.06 1.50
C ALA A 65 -8.60 -2.55 0.21
N THR A 66 -7.33 -2.21 -0.03
CA THR A 66 -6.64 -2.56 -1.27
C THR A 66 -6.45 -4.07 -1.37
N LEU A 67 -5.82 -4.69 -0.36
CA LEU A 67 -5.54 -6.13 -0.38
C LEU A 67 -6.82 -6.97 -0.45
N SER A 68 -7.86 -6.60 0.31
CA SER A 68 -9.15 -7.30 0.25
C SER A 68 -9.89 -7.12 -1.08
N THR A 69 -9.63 -6.03 -1.81
CA THR A 69 -10.26 -5.76 -3.11
C THR A 69 -9.53 -6.43 -4.25
N LEU A 70 -8.19 -6.49 -4.22
CA LEU A 70 -7.40 -7.15 -5.26
C LEU A 70 -7.82 -8.61 -5.46
N ALA A 71 -8.10 -9.33 -4.39
CA ALA A 71 -8.56 -10.71 -4.50
C ALA A 71 -9.95 -10.87 -5.17
N LYS A 72 -10.75 -9.81 -5.18
CA LYS A 72 -12.04 -9.81 -5.92
C LYS A 72 -11.83 -9.52 -7.40
N LEU A 73 -10.80 -8.74 -7.73
CA LEU A 73 -10.46 -8.38 -9.11
C LEU A 73 -9.67 -9.48 -9.83
N PHE A 74 -8.90 -10.25 -9.07
CA PHE A 74 -8.09 -11.36 -9.58
C PHE A 74 -8.56 -12.68 -8.98
N PRO A 75 -9.48 -13.41 -9.64
CA PRO A 75 -9.89 -14.74 -9.18
C PRO A 75 -8.66 -15.66 -9.03
N ASP A 76 -8.70 -16.51 -8.02
CA ASP A 76 -7.62 -17.46 -7.70
C ASP A 76 -6.26 -16.80 -7.36
N LEU A 77 -6.28 -15.54 -6.89
CA LEU A 77 -5.09 -14.82 -6.45
C LEU A 77 -4.37 -15.56 -5.31
N TRP A 78 -3.05 -15.71 -5.45
CA TRP A 78 -2.14 -16.15 -4.42
C TRP A 78 -1.40 -14.96 -3.83
N ILE A 79 -1.47 -14.77 -2.51
CA ILE A 79 -0.74 -13.71 -1.81
C ILE A 79 0.41 -14.32 -1.03
N PHE A 80 1.62 -13.82 -1.26
CA PHE A 80 2.82 -14.14 -0.51
C PHE A 80 3.12 -12.97 0.42
N SER A 81 2.97 -13.18 1.73
CA SER A 81 3.07 -12.13 2.74
C SER A 81 4.33 -12.31 3.59
N ASP A 82 5.10 -11.24 3.79
CA ASP A 82 6.17 -11.28 4.79
C ASP A 82 5.61 -11.52 6.19
N ALA A 83 6.32 -12.31 7.00
CA ALA A 83 5.90 -12.69 8.36
C ALA A 83 5.78 -11.51 9.31
N GLN A 84 6.44 -10.38 9.03
CA GLN A 84 6.43 -9.19 9.88
C GLN A 84 5.58 -8.04 9.30
N ASN A 85 4.79 -8.28 8.28
CA ASN A 85 3.90 -7.28 7.73
C ASN A 85 2.97 -6.70 8.81
N HIS A 86 2.68 -5.40 8.67
CA HIS A 86 1.81 -4.66 9.56
C HIS A 86 0.41 -5.30 9.66
N ALA A 87 -0.22 -5.17 10.83
CA ALA A 87 -1.54 -5.73 11.12
C ALA A 87 -2.62 -5.36 10.08
N SER A 88 -2.57 -4.15 9.51
CA SER A 88 -3.50 -3.71 8.47
C SER A 88 -3.39 -4.54 7.19
N MET A 89 -2.18 -4.95 6.80
CA MET A 89 -1.96 -5.82 5.66
C MET A 89 -2.47 -7.23 5.96
N ILE A 90 -2.19 -7.75 7.15
CA ILE A 90 -2.66 -9.07 7.61
C ILE A 90 -4.19 -9.12 7.60
N GLU A 91 -4.87 -8.10 8.11
CA GLU A 91 -6.34 -8.05 8.11
C GLU A 91 -6.92 -7.93 6.70
N GLY A 92 -6.31 -7.12 5.82
CA GLY A 92 -6.70 -7.04 4.41
C GLY A 92 -6.59 -8.39 3.70
N ILE A 93 -5.48 -9.12 3.92
CA ILE A 93 -5.25 -10.45 3.37
C ILE A 93 -6.26 -11.47 3.90
N LYS A 94 -6.56 -11.47 5.20
CA LYS A 94 -7.59 -12.35 5.78
C LYS A 94 -8.97 -12.09 5.15
N ARG A 95 -9.32 -10.82 4.92
CA ARG A 95 -10.59 -10.44 4.28
C ARG A 95 -10.64 -10.77 2.80
N ALA A 96 -9.50 -10.85 2.14
CA ALA A 96 -9.37 -11.27 0.75
C ALA A 96 -9.93 -12.67 0.50
N ARG A 97 -9.82 -13.58 1.49
CA ARG A 97 -10.27 -14.98 1.41
C ARG A 97 -9.69 -15.74 0.22
N CYS A 98 -8.48 -15.37 -0.18
CA CYS A 98 -7.71 -16.04 -1.22
C CYS A 98 -6.62 -16.90 -0.61
N GLU A 99 -5.89 -17.65 -1.44
CA GLU A 99 -4.74 -18.43 -0.98
C GLU A 99 -3.65 -17.50 -0.48
N CYS A 100 -3.13 -17.75 0.71
CA CYS A 100 -2.06 -16.97 1.31
C CYS A 100 -0.95 -17.87 1.82
N ARG A 101 0.29 -17.52 1.48
CA ARG A 101 1.53 -18.12 2.00
C ARG A 101 2.33 -17.06 2.73
N VAL A 102 2.72 -17.35 3.96
CA VAL A 102 3.56 -16.46 4.77
C VAL A 102 5.01 -16.92 4.65
N PHE A 103 5.88 -16.08 4.10
CA PHE A 103 7.31 -16.38 4.05
C PHE A 103 8.03 -15.79 5.27
N ARG A 104 9.15 -16.42 5.65
CA ARG A 104 9.99 -15.95 6.76
C ARG A 104 10.51 -14.55 6.42
N HIS A 105 10.54 -13.70 7.43
CA HIS A 105 10.94 -12.30 7.30
C HIS A 105 12.24 -12.13 6.50
N ASN A 106 12.17 -11.35 5.44
CA ASN A 106 13.27 -11.04 4.51
C ASN A 106 13.97 -12.27 3.90
N ASP A 107 13.37 -13.47 3.97
CA ASP A 107 13.96 -14.71 3.45
C ASP A 107 13.55 -14.95 1.99
N ILE A 108 14.41 -14.51 1.08
CA ILE A 108 14.21 -14.61 -0.37
C ILE A 108 14.14 -16.08 -0.85
N GLN A 109 14.94 -16.97 -0.26
CA GLN A 109 14.93 -18.37 -0.64
C GLN A 109 13.62 -19.05 -0.23
N HIS A 110 13.10 -18.70 0.94
CA HIS A 110 11.79 -19.20 1.37
C HIS A 110 10.65 -18.64 0.53
N LEU A 111 10.70 -17.35 0.18
CA LEU A 111 9.73 -16.75 -0.76
C LEU A 111 9.73 -17.50 -2.08
N GLU A 112 10.89 -17.73 -2.69
CA GLU A 112 11.00 -18.44 -3.96
C GLU A 112 10.50 -19.90 -3.87
N ALA A 113 10.80 -20.59 -2.77
CA ALA A 113 10.28 -21.94 -2.54
C ALA A 113 8.75 -21.97 -2.50
N LEU A 114 8.11 -21.00 -1.83
CA LEU A 114 6.65 -20.90 -1.79
C LEU A 114 6.05 -20.48 -3.13
N MET A 115 6.73 -19.62 -3.89
CA MET A 115 6.30 -19.22 -5.25
C MET A 115 6.22 -20.42 -6.19
N ASN A 116 7.12 -21.39 -6.04
CA ASN A 116 7.12 -22.64 -6.82
C ASN A 116 5.93 -23.56 -6.50
N GLU A 117 5.27 -23.39 -5.34
CA GLU A 117 4.08 -24.18 -4.98
C GLU A 117 2.80 -23.68 -5.68
N ALA A 118 2.80 -22.41 -6.11
CA ALA A 118 1.64 -21.82 -6.77
C ALA A 118 1.47 -22.33 -8.20
N PRO A 119 0.24 -22.52 -8.67
CA PRO A 119 -0.01 -22.82 -10.08
C PRO A 119 0.62 -21.76 -10.99
N ALA A 120 1.23 -22.18 -12.10
CA ALA A 120 1.94 -21.27 -13.00
C ALA A 120 1.06 -20.09 -13.46
N GLU A 121 -0.18 -20.41 -13.85
CA GLU A 121 -1.15 -19.44 -14.41
C GLU A 121 -1.90 -18.63 -13.35
N ALA A 122 -1.79 -18.97 -12.05
CA ALA A 122 -2.48 -18.22 -11.01
C ALA A 122 -1.89 -16.82 -10.86
N PRO A 123 -2.72 -15.78 -10.75
CA PRO A 123 -2.23 -14.45 -10.41
C PRO A 123 -1.57 -14.47 -9.03
N LYS A 124 -0.44 -13.77 -8.91
CA LYS A 124 0.39 -13.77 -7.71
C LYS A 124 0.65 -12.35 -7.25
N LEU A 125 0.68 -12.14 -5.93
CA LEU A 125 0.99 -10.86 -5.29
C LEU A 125 1.97 -11.09 -4.15
N ILE A 126 3.09 -10.37 -4.15
CA ILE A 126 4.03 -10.36 -3.03
C ILE A 126 3.78 -9.09 -2.21
N ALA A 127 3.43 -9.23 -0.94
CA ALA A 127 3.11 -8.14 -0.04
C ALA A 127 4.19 -8.00 1.05
N PHE A 128 4.80 -6.82 1.16
CA PHE A 128 5.90 -6.55 2.08
C PHE A 128 6.02 -5.05 2.39
N GLU A 129 6.79 -4.69 3.42
CA GLU A 129 7.10 -3.30 3.79
C GLU A 129 8.52 -2.93 3.35
N SER A 130 8.74 -1.67 2.97
CA SER A 130 10.10 -1.19 2.66
C SER A 130 10.98 -1.09 3.89
N VAL A 131 10.41 -0.58 4.99
CA VAL A 131 11.05 -0.47 6.30
C VAL A 131 10.05 -0.95 7.35
N TYR A 132 10.39 -1.98 8.10
CA TYR A 132 9.53 -2.56 9.12
C TYR A 132 9.51 -1.73 10.39
N SER A 133 8.31 -1.42 10.90
CA SER A 133 8.11 -0.44 11.97
C SER A 133 8.72 -0.83 13.31
N MET A 134 8.73 -2.11 13.63
CA MET A 134 9.14 -2.59 14.97
C MET A 134 10.65 -2.70 15.12
N ASP A 135 11.34 -3.20 14.10
CA ASP A 135 12.77 -3.51 14.15
C ASP A 135 13.61 -2.52 13.34
N GLY A 136 12.99 -1.79 12.42
CA GLY A 136 13.67 -0.84 11.52
C GLY A 136 14.43 -1.53 10.39
N ASP A 137 14.23 -2.82 10.21
CA ASP A 137 14.81 -3.60 9.13
C ASP A 137 14.29 -3.13 7.78
N THR A 138 15.13 -3.24 6.76
CA THR A 138 14.77 -2.92 5.39
C THR A 138 14.58 -4.20 4.58
N ALA A 139 13.54 -4.21 3.75
CA ALA A 139 13.34 -5.32 2.84
C ALA A 139 14.43 -5.36 1.75
N PRO A 140 14.81 -6.54 1.27
CA PRO A 140 15.63 -6.72 0.07
C PRO A 140 14.79 -6.48 -1.19
N ILE A 141 14.37 -5.22 -1.41
CA ILE A 141 13.37 -4.81 -2.42
C ILE A 141 13.76 -5.30 -3.81
N GLU A 142 15.03 -5.09 -4.21
CA GLU A 142 15.53 -5.50 -5.52
C GLU A 142 15.34 -7.01 -5.75
N ALA A 143 15.78 -7.83 -4.79
CA ALA A 143 15.65 -9.29 -4.91
C ALA A 143 14.18 -9.76 -4.90
N ILE A 144 13.30 -9.08 -4.17
CA ILE A 144 11.85 -9.37 -4.20
C ILE A 144 11.27 -9.01 -5.56
N CYS A 145 11.67 -7.88 -6.15
CA CYS A 145 11.22 -7.46 -7.49
C CYS A 145 11.73 -8.42 -8.57
N ASP A 146 12.96 -8.90 -8.48
CA ASP A 146 13.52 -9.88 -9.40
C ASP A 146 12.72 -11.20 -9.39
N ILE A 147 12.35 -11.68 -8.19
CA ILE A 147 11.45 -12.83 -8.06
C ILE A 147 10.07 -12.51 -8.64
N ALA A 148 9.51 -11.36 -8.32
CA ALA A 148 8.21 -10.97 -8.85
C ALA A 148 8.21 -10.99 -10.39
N GLU A 149 9.24 -10.45 -11.03
CA GLU A 149 9.39 -10.48 -12.48
C GLU A 149 9.52 -11.90 -13.01
N ALA A 150 10.37 -12.73 -12.40
CA ALA A 150 10.59 -14.11 -12.82
C ALA A 150 9.33 -14.98 -12.77
N TYR A 151 8.44 -14.72 -11.81
CA TYR A 151 7.20 -15.48 -11.62
C TYR A 151 5.93 -14.76 -12.15
N GLY A 152 6.08 -13.61 -12.81
CA GLY A 152 4.95 -12.82 -13.29
C GLY A 152 4.03 -12.34 -12.17
N ALA A 153 4.58 -12.04 -11.00
CA ALA A 153 3.84 -11.59 -9.82
C ALA A 153 3.76 -10.06 -9.74
N MET A 154 2.67 -9.57 -9.19
CA MET A 154 2.57 -8.19 -8.75
C MET A 154 3.29 -7.99 -7.41
N THR A 155 3.72 -6.78 -7.12
CA THR A 155 4.24 -6.39 -5.81
C THR A 155 3.30 -5.39 -5.13
N TYR A 156 3.11 -5.55 -3.83
CA TYR A 156 2.44 -4.60 -2.95
C TYR A 156 3.41 -4.15 -1.87
N LEU A 157 3.90 -2.94 -2.00
CA LEU A 157 4.91 -2.36 -1.11
C LEU A 157 4.27 -1.31 -0.20
N ASP A 158 4.33 -1.52 1.11
CA ASP A 158 4.00 -0.50 2.11
C ASP A 158 5.25 0.34 2.42
N GLU A 159 5.19 1.63 2.11
CA GLU A 159 6.29 2.57 2.30
C GLU A 159 6.04 3.61 3.39
N VAL A 160 5.09 3.38 4.30
CA VAL A 160 4.75 4.36 5.34
C VAL A 160 5.99 4.83 6.14
N HIS A 161 6.97 3.97 6.35
CA HIS A 161 8.23 4.28 7.02
C HIS A 161 9.39 4.55 6.04
N GLY A 162 9.29 4.12 4.78
CA GLY A 162 10.29 4.30 3.74
C GLY A 162 10.25 5.70 3.13
N ALA A 163 9.10 6.16 2.70
CA ALA A 163 8.89 7.47 2.06
C ALA A 163 9.32 8.67 2.93
N ALA A 164 9.46 8.48 4.24
CA ALA A 164 9.93 9.49 5.17
C ALA A 164 11.47 9.69 5.18
N ARG A 165 12.22 8.88 4.45
CA ARG A 165 13.70 8.92 4.37
C ARG A 165 14.22 9.46 3.04
N ALA A 166 13.34 9.72 2.08
CA ALA A 166 13.67 10.26 0.77
C ALA A 166 13.86 11.79 0.80
#